data_a35e2c882cdc4322eca0193b026c3722
#
_entry.id   a35e2c882cdc4322eca0193b026c3722
#
_cell.length_a   1.000
_cell.length_b   1.000
_cell.length_c   1.000
_cell.angle_alpha   90.00
_cell.angle_beta   90.00
_cell.angle_gamma   90.00
#
_symmetry.space_group_name_H-M   'P 1'
#
loop_
_entity.id
_entity.type
_entity.pdbx_description
1 polymer ?
#
loop_
_entity_poly.entity_id
_entity_poly.type
_entity_poly.pdbx_seq_one_letter_code
_entity_poly.pdbx_strand_id
1 'polypeptide(L)'
;MKEMKQLLLKKIKEKSIISGVVGLGYVGLPLAVEKAKAGFKTVGFDVQQEKVELVNEGHNYIGDVVDKDLKMLVDNGMLSATNDFSFIGDVDFVAICVPTPLDKHQQPDITYVKSSAEEIAKYLKKGTMVVLESTTYPGTTEELLKPILEAGSGLVCGEDFYLGFSPERVDPGNAVYKTKNTPKVVGGIGEDAVEVIAAMYEAVLDSDVFRASSPAVAEMEKILENTYRNINIGLANEMAILCDKMGIDYWEVVDAASTKPYGFQPFYPGPGLGGHCIPLDPYYLSWKAREFGFHTSMIESSMMINDRMPEYCVDRASKLLNARSRKALNGSKVLVVGVAYKADIDDYRESPAIDVIDILDNNGAEVDYYDPYISEYKNKGDVKKGLRDIDADTVKKYDLVMITAAHKVVDYGMIAKNASLVFDTKNAMKDYSGNDNIEVL
;
A
#
# COMPACT_ATOMS: atom_id res chain seq x y z
N MET A 1 -22.02 17.28 25.55
CA MET A 1 -21.21 16.08 25.32
C MET A 1 -21.93 14.78 25.63
N LYS A 2 -22.35 14.48 26.88
CA LYS A 2 -23.01 13.18 27.20
C LYS A 2 -24.24 12.89 26.34
N GLU A 3 -25.09 13.87 26.08
CA GLU A 3 -26.29 13.70 25.24
C GLU A 3 -25.92 13.40 23.76
N MET A 4 -24.92 14.10 23.22
CA MET A 4 -24.46 13.87 21.84
C MET A 4 -23.86 12.48 21.67
N LYS A 5 -23.00 12.04 22.59
CA LYS A 5 -22.45 10.67 22.63
C LYS A 5 -23.57 9.62 22.65
N GLN A 6 -24.53 9.77 23.59
CA GLN A 6 -25.62 8.82 23.71
C GLN A 6 -26.51 8.77 22.45
N LEU A 7 -26.76 9.93 21.83
CA LEU A 7 -27.50 10.00 20.56
C LEU A 7 -26.76 9.26 19.44
N LEU A 8 -25.46 9.46 19.29
CA LEU A 8 -24.66 8.78 18.27
C LEU A 8 -24.60 7.26 18.51
N LEU A 9 -24.34 6.82 19.73
CA LEU A 9 -24.37 5.39 20.07
C LEU A 9 -25.74 4.74 19.80
N LYS A 10 -26.84 5.46 20.08
CA LYS A 10 -28.18 5.02 19.72
C LYS A 10 -28.36 4.91 18.19
N LYS A 11 -27.97 5.95 17.44
CA LYS A 11 -28.03 5.95 15.97
C LYS A 11 -27.20 4.81 15.35
N ILE A 12 -26.01 4.51 15.90
CA ILE A 12 -25.17 3.39 15.47
C ILE A 12 -25.91 2.06 15.68
N LYS A 13 -26.49 1.85 16.87
CA LYS A 13 -27.26 0.64 17.18
C LYS A 13 -28.49 0.46 16.30
N GLU A 14 -29.18 1.55 15.99
CA GLU A 14 -30.37 1.57 15.14
C GLU A 14 -30.06 1.59 13.64
N LYS A 15 -28.77 1.58 13.26
CA LYS A 15 -28.30 1.70 11.85
C LYS A 15 -28.82 2.95 11.14
N SER A 16 -29.08 4.01 11.89
CA SER A 16 -29.61 5.29 11.36
C SER A 16 -28.54 6.35 11.12
N ILE A 17 -27.25 6.02 11.34
CA ILE A 17 -26.10 6.83 10.93
C ILE A 17 -26.05 6.88 9.40
N ILE A 18 -25.88 8.08 8.85
CA ILE A 18 -25.48 8.26 7.46
C ILE A 18 -23.97 8.44 7.43
N SER A 19 -23.27 7.56 6.71
CA SER A 19 -21.82 7.54 6.62
C SER A 19 -21.33 8.25 5.37
N GLY A 20 -20.34 9.11 5.49
CA GLY A 20 -19.58 9.70 4.40
C GLY A 20 -18.19 9.07 4.28
N VAL A 21 -17.70 8.88 3.06
CA VAL A 21 -16.32 8.47 2.78
C VAL A 21 -15.74 9.38 1.72
N VAL A 22 -14.70 10.14 2.08
CA VAL A 22 -14.02 11.10 1.20
C VAL A 22 -12.77 10.44 0.61
N GLY A 23 -12.73 10.36 -0.73
CA GLY A 23 -11.73 9.62 -1.49
C GLY A 23 -12.17 8.17 -1.72
N LEU A 24 -12.55 7.85 -2.97
CA LEU A 24 -13.02 6.52 -3.38
C LEU A 24 -11.89 5.72 -4.06
N GLY A 25 -10.71 5.75 -3.45
CA GLY A 25 -9.55 4.94 -3.84
C GLY A 25 -9.55 3.54 -3.21
N TYR A 26 -8.38 2.90 -3.20
CA TYR A 26 -8.14 1.53 -2.71
C TYR A 26 -8.52 1.31 -1.23
N VAL A 27 -8.60 2.38 -0.44
CA VAL A 27 -9.05 2.33 0.96
C VAL A 27 -10.52 2.71 1.06
N GLY A 28 -10.90 3.84 0.46
CA GLY A 28 -12.23 4.41 0.69
C GLY A 28 -13.37 3.64 0.04
N LEU A 29 -13.21 3.13 -1.19
CA LEU A 29 -14.30 2.39 -1.82
C LEU A 29 -14.62 1.07 -1.12
N PRO A 30 -13.63 0.21 -0.76
CA PRO A 30 -13.88 -0.97 0.07
C PRO A 30 -14.54 -0.65 1.40
N LEU A 31 -14.09 0.40 2.10
CA LEU A 31 -14.68 0.84 3.35
C LEU A 31 -16.13 1.30 3.19
N ALA A 32 -16.45 2.06 2.12
CA ALA A 32 -17.80 2.51 1.82
C ALA A 32 -18.73 1.31 1.56
N VAL A 33 -18.26 0.32 0.82
CA VAL A 33 -18.98 -0.93 0.54
C VAL A 33 -19.26 -1.72 1.83
N GLU A 34 -18.26 -1.90 2.70
CA GLU A 34 -18.43 -2.63 3.96
C GLU A 34 -19.40 -1.91 4.92
N LYS A 35 -19.35 -0.57 4.99
CA LYS A 35 -20.33 0.23 5.76
C LYS A 35 -21.75 0.05 5.23
N ALA A 36 -21.92 0.10 3.91
CA ALA A 36 -23.22 -0.10 3.26
C ALA A 36 -23.74 -1.54 3.46
N LYS A 37 -22.89 -2.57 3.36
CA LYS A 37 -23.22 -3.98 3.68
C LYS A 37 -23.65 -4.16 5.14
N ALA A 38 -23.02 -3.43 6.05
CA ALA A 38 -23.38 -3.44 7.46
C ALA A 38 -24.72 -2.76 7.76
N GLY A 39 -25.37 -2.17 6.75
CA GLY A 39 -26.70 -1.55 6.87
C GLY A 39 -26.67 -0.04 7.13
N PHE A 40 -25.55 0.62 6.97
CA PHE A 40 -25.44 2.08 7.05
C PHE A 40 -25.57 2.70 5.67
N LYS A 41 -26.51 3.64 5.49
CA LYS A 41 -26.56 4.42 4.26
C LYS A 41 -25.24 5.19 4.11
N THR A 42 -24.57 5.01 2.97
CA THR A 42 -23.21 5.53 2.76
C THR A 42 -23.17 6.41 1.52
N VAL A 43 -22.51 7.56 1.63
CA VAL A 43 -22.24 8.48 0.53
C VAL A 43 -20.73 8.57 0.34
N GLY A 44 -20.27 8.21 -0.84
CA GLY A 44 -18.88 8.40 -1.26
C GLY A 44 -18.69 9.79 -1.87
N PHE A 45 -17.57 10.43 -1.53
CA PHE A 45 -17.19 11.74 -2.07
C PHE A 45 -15.87 11.59 -2.81
N ASP A 46 -15.82 11.96 -4.08
CA ASP A 46 -14.57 12.00 -4.84
C ASP A 46 -14.58 13.19 -5.82
N VAL A 47 -13.43 13.83 -5.98
CA VAL A 47 -13.28 14.95 -6.92
C VAL A 47 -13.25 14.50 -8.39
N GLN A 48 -12.97 13.21 -8.64
CA GLN A 48 -12.94 12.63 -9.98
C GLN A 48 -14.33 12.18 -10.40
N GLN A 49 -14.93 12.93 -11.32
CA GLN A 49 -16.28 12.67 -11.83
C GLN A 49 -16.42 11.25 -12.40
N GLU A 50 -15.39 10.74 -13.09
CA GLU A 50 -15.38 9.39 -13.65
C GLU A 50 -15.58 8.31 -12.57
N LYS A 51 -14.92 8.44 -11.42
CA LYS A 51 -15.10 7.49 -10.31
C LYS A 51 -16.50 7.57 -9.71
N VAL A 52 -17.03 8.78 -9.58
CA VAL A 52 -18.41 9.00 -9.10
C VAL A 52 -19.41 8.31 -10.02
N GLU A 53 -19.25 8.43 -11.33
CA GLU A 53 -20.10 7.78 -12.33
C GLU A 53 -19.99 6.27 -12.27
N LEU A 54 -18.77 5.72 -12.27
CA LEU A 54 -18.55 4.27 -12.15
C LEU A 54 -19.22 3.68 -10.90
N VAL A 55 -19.04 4.30 -9.75
CA VAL A 55 -19.68 3.84 -8.51
C VAL A 55 -21.21 3.87 -8.63
N ASN A 56 -21.79 4.96 -9.13
CA ASN A 56 -23.25 5.11 -9.26
C ASN A 56 -23.86 4.17 -10.31
N GLU A 57 -23.08 3.72 -11.29
CA GLU A 57 -23.45 2.68 -12.25
C GLU A 57 -23.28 1.26 -11.68
N GLY A 58 -22.61 1.13 -10.53
CA GLY A 58 -22.30 -0.15 -9.90
C GLY A 58 -21.12 -0.86 -10.59
N HIS A 59 -20.24 -0.11 -11.25
CA HIS A 59 -19.03 -0.60 -11.89
C HIS A 59 -17.82 -0.43 -10.97
N ASN A 60 -17.13 -1.54 -10.71
CA ASN A 60 -15.93 -1.56 -9.89
C ASN A 60 -14.68 -1.23 -10.72
N TYR A 61 -13.70 -0.60 -10.06
CA TYR A 61 -12.37 -0.32 -10.60
C TYR A 61 -11.26 -0.69 -9.58
N ILE A 62 -11.60 -1.45 -8.53
CA ILE A 62 -10.67 -1.87 -7.46
C ILE A 62 -10.85 -3.36 -7.21
N GLY A 63 -9.75 -4.15 -7.37
CA GLY A 63 -9.77 -5.61 -7.28
C GLY A 63 -10.32 -6.20 -5.98
N ASP A 64 -10.28 -5.46 -4.87
CA ASP A 64 -10.78 -5.90 -3.56
C ASP A 64 -12.30 -5.71 -3.38
N VAL A 65 -12.99 -5.07 -4.32
CA VAL A 65 -14.45 -4.89 -4.32
C VAL A 65 -15.10 -5.84 -5.33
N VAL A 66 -16.19 -6.50 -4.95
CA VAL A 66 -16.93 -7.40 -5.81
C VAL A 66 -18.02 -6.62 -6.56
N ASP A 67 -18.00 -6.64 -7.91
CA ASP A 67 -18.96 -5.93 -8.78
C ASP A 67 -20.41 -6.15 -8.38
N LYS A 68 -20.77 -7.40 -8.13
CA LYS A 68 -22.15 -7.77 -7.75
C LYS A 68 -22.60 -7.10 -6.45
N ASP A 69 -21.69 -6.98 -5.48
CA ASP A 69 -21.99 -6.36 -4.20
C ASP A 69 -22.15 -4.85 -4.36
N LEU A 70 -21.24 -4.21 -5.09
CA LEU A 70 -21.30 -2.78 -5.37
C LEU A 70 -22.62 -2.43 -6.07
N LYS A 71 -22.96 -3.15 -7.15
CA LYS A 71 -24.18 -2.91 -7.89
C LYS A 71 -25.43 -3.10 -7.03
N MET A 72 -25.49 -4.15 -6.25
CA MET A 72 -26.63 -4.39 -5.34
C MET A 72 -26.82 -3.24 -4.34
N LEU A 73 -25.73 -2.71 -3.78
CA LEU A 73 -25.79 -1.62 -2.79
C LEU A 73 -26.24 -0.31 -3.42
N VAL A 74 -25.83 -0.03 -4.64
CA VAL A 74 -26.27 1.15 -5.41
C VAL A 74 -27.72 1.03 -5.80
N ASP A 75 -28.14 -0.11 -6.38
CA ASP A 75 -29.52 -0.36 -6.79
C ASP A 75 -30.52 -0.27 -5.62
N ASN A 76 -30.08 -0.65 -4.41
CA ASN A 76 -30.89 -0.56 -3.18
C ASN A 76 -30.82 0.82 -2.49
N GLY A 77 -30.05 1.78 -3.03
CA GLY A 77 -29.87 3.11 -2.45
C GLY A 77 -29.11 3.15 -1.14
N MET A 78 -28.35 2.08 -0.82
CA MET A 78 -27.49 2.01 0.37
C MET A 78 -26.12 2.65 0.14
N LEU A 79 -25.66 2.71 -1.10
CA LEU A 79 -24.43 3.37 -1.51
C LEU A 79 -24.70 4.31 -2.68
N SER A 80 -24.17 5.50 -2.60
CA SER A 80 -24.12 6.47 -3.71
C SER A 80 -22.80 7.23 -3.68
N ALA A 81 -22.44 7.87 -4.78
CA ALA A 81 -21.26 8.72 -4.86
C ALA A 81 -21.62 10.11 -5.41
N THR A 82 -20.84 11.13 -5.01
CA THR A 82 -21.02 12.51 -5.48
C THR A 82 -19.69 13.28 -5.43
N ASN A 83 -19.57 14.31 -6.26
CA ASN A 83 -18.53 15.32 -6.17
C ASN A 83 -19.01 16.61 -5.49
N ASP A 84 -20.29 16.67 -5.08
CA ASP A 84 -20.86 17.78 -4.32
C ASP A 84 -20.65 17.57 -2.82
N PHE A 85 -19.70 18.29 -2.25
CA PHE A 85 -19.38 18.21 -0.83
C PHE A 85 -20.44 18.86 0.08
N SER A 86 -21.44 19.56 -0.45
CA SER A 86 -22.53 20.09 0.37
C SER A 86 -23.32 19.00 1.10
N PHE A 87 -23.34 17.77 0.57
CA PHE A 87 -23.95 16.60 1.22
C PHE A 87 -23.21 16.17 2.51
N ILE A 88 -22.02 16.70 2.82
CA ILE A 88 -21.37 16.53 4.14
C ILE A 88 -22.30 17.02 5.27
N GLY A 89 -23.12 18.03 5.00
CA GLY A 89 -24.13 18.50 5.96
C GLY A 89 -25.16 17.47 6.37
N ASP A 90 -25.38 16.43 5.57
CA ASP A 90 -26.37 15.39 5.83
C ASP A 90 -25.79 14.17 6.54
N VAL A 91 -24.44 13.94 6.52
CA VAL A 91 -23.82 12.76 7.12
C VAL A 91 -23.50 12.95 8.59
N ASP A 92 -23.49 11.84 9.33
CA ASP A 92 -23.17 11.81 10.77
C ASP A 92 -21.74 11.29 11.04
N PHE A 93 -21.13 10.63 10.06
CA PHE A 93 -19.78 10.09 10.11
C PHE A 93 -19.07 10.40 8.79
N VAL A 94 -17.81 10.86 8.86
CA VAL A 94 -16.98 11.15 7.67
C VAL A 94 -15.64 10.48 7.86
N ALA A 95 -15.28 9.54 6.97
CA ALA A 95 -13.93 8.99 6.86
C ALA A 95 -13.16 9.71 5.74
N ILE A 96 -11.93 10.14 6.02
CA ILE A 96 -11.04 10.76 5.04
C ILE A 96 -10.02 9.72 4.58
N CYS A 97 -10.15 9.27 3.32
CA CYS A 97 -9.38 8.19 2.71
C CYS A 97 -8.67 8.67 1.44
N VAL A 98 -8.09 9.85 1.47
CA VAL A 98 -7.41 10.46 0.33
C VAL A 98 -5.94 10.07 0.26
N PRO A 99 -5.29 10.15 -0.93
CA PRO A 99 -3.87 9.86 -1.06
C PRO A 99 -3.00 10.80 -0.22
N THR A 100 -1.88 10.24 0.24
CA THR A 100 -0.83 10.97 0.97
C THR A 100 0.53 10.61 0.37
N PRO A 101 0.87 11.11 -0.83
CA PRO A 101 2.16 10.81 -1.47
C PRO A 101 3.31 11.57 -0.81
N LEU A 102 4.53 11.25 -1.22
CA LEU A 102 5.69 12.10 -0.98
C LEU A 102 5.84 13.11 -2.12
N ASP A 103 6.36 14.28 -1.81
CA ASP A 103 6.80 15.24 -2.80
C ASP A 103 8.16 14.82 -3.44
N LYS A 104 8.65 15.59 -4.42
CA LYS A 104 9.93 15.36 -5.07
C LYS A 104 11.16 15.43 -4.14
N HIS A 105 10.99 15.90 -2.92
CA HIS A 105 12.01 15.98 -1.87
C HIS A 105 11.83 14.90 -0.80
N GLN A 106 10.98 13.90 -1.08
CA GLN A 106 10.63 12.82 -0.14
C GLN A 106 10.02 13.36 1.18
N GLN A 107 9.26 14.46 1.10
CA GLN A 107 8.52 15.02 2.23
C GLN A 107 7.03 14.68 2.11
N PRO A 108 6.30 14.56 3.23
CA PRO A 108 4.87 14.31 3.21
C PRO A 108 4.09 15.38 2.43
N ASP A 109 3.39 14.98 1.38
CA ASP A 109 2.42 15.85 0.70
C ASP A 109 1.03 15.64 1.29
N ILE A 110 0.64 16.54 2.18
CA ILE A 110 -0.65 16.52 2.88
C ILE A 110 -1.71 17.39 2.19
N THR A 111 -1.48 17.84 0.96
CA THR A 111 -2.37 18.74 0.22
C THR A 111 -3.78 18.17 0.11
N TYR A 112 -3.90 16.88 -0.19
CA TYR A 112 -5.22 16.23 -0.32
C TYR A 112 -5.96 16.15 1.01
N VAL A 113 -5.26 15.84 2.10
CA VAL A 113 -5.84 15.81 3.45
C VAL A 113 -6.32 17.20 3.86
N LYS A 114 -5.47 18.20 3.64
CA LYS A 114 -5.80 19.61 3.92
C LYS A 114 -7.01 20.09 3.13
N SER A 115 -7.02 19.89 1.80
CA SER A 115 -8.13 20.29 0.95
C SER A 115 -9.43 19.60 1.33
N SER A 116 -9.38 18.30 1.66
CA SER A 116 -10.55 17.56 2.13
C SER A 116 -11.08 18.12 3.46
N ALA A 117 -10.20 18.43 4.41
CA ALA A 117 -10.60 19.05 5.67
C ALA A 117 -11.23 20.42 5.47
N GLU A 118 -10.69 21.26 4.57
CA GLU A 118 -11.24 22.57 4.22
C GLU A 118 -12.64 22.46 3.58
N GLU A 119 -12.86 21.47 2.70
CA GLU A 119 -14.19 21.23 2.12
C GLU A 119 -15.19 20.70 3.16
N ILE A 120 -14.77 19.74 3.98
CA ILE A 120 -15.61 19.19 5.07
C ILE A 120 -16.02 20.30 6.03
N ALA A 121 -15.10 21.19 6.41
CA ALA A 121 -15.34 22.26 7.36
C ALA A 121 -16.47 23.21 6.96
N LYS A 122 -16.65 23.46 5.66
CA LYS A 122 -17.71 24.35 5.14
C LYS A 122 -19.12 23.86 5.47
N TYR A 123 -19.31 22.54 5.58
CA TYR A 123 -20.61 21.90 5.73
C TYR A 123 -20.72 21.05 7.01
N LEU A 124 -19.67 21.06 7.85
CA LEU A 124 -19.63 20.28 9.08
C LEU A 124 -20.75 20.72 10.04
N LYS A 125 -21.53 19.76 10.52
CA LYS A 125 -22.62 20.00 11.47
C LYS A 125 -22.29 19.47 12.88
N LYS A 126 -23.01 19.97 13.87
CA LYS A 126 -22.92 19.44 15.24
C LYS A 126 -23.32 17.96 15.28
N GLY A 127 -22.54 17.17 16.03
CA GLY A 127 -22.74 15.74 16.20
C GLY A 127 -22.11 14.88 15.13
N THR A 128 -21.31 15.43 14.21
CA THR A 128 -20.57 14.65 13.22
C THR A 128 -19.33 14.02 13.84
N MET A 129 -19.02 12.79 13.48
CA MET A 129 -17.73 12.13 13.69
C MET A 129 -16.86 12.28 12.45
N VAL A 130 -15.68 12.86 12.57
CA VAL A 130 -14.70 12.95 11.47
C VAL A 130 -13.51 12.05 11.83
N VAL A 131 -13.09 11.19 10.91
CA VAL A 131 -11.99 10.24 11.11
C VAL A 131 -11.02 10.32 9.95
N LEU A 132 -9.76 10.57 10.23
CA LEU A 132 -8.70 10.42 9.23
C LEU A 132 -8.30 8.94 9.16
N GLU A 133 -8.36 8.37 7.95
CA GLU A 133 -7.90 7.01 7.67
C GLU A 133 -6.63 6.99 6.81
N SER A 134 -6.37 8.09 6.11
CA SER A 134 -5.15 8.25 5.32
C SER A 134 -3.91 8.14 6.19
N THR A 135 -2.92 7.36 5.76
CA THR A 135 -1.63 7.26 6.46
C THR A 135 -0.91 8.62 6.45
N THR A 136 -0.41 9.02 7.60
CA THR A 136 0.27 10.30 7.77
C THR A 136 1.22 10.24 8.99
N TYR A 137 1.95 11.33 9.25
CA TYR A 137 2.85 11.43 10.41
C TYR A 137 2.07 11.66 11.71
N PRO A 138 2.61 11.20 12.86
CA PRO A 138 2.00 11.42 14.17
C PRO A 138 1.80 12.91 14.49
N GLY A 139 0.59 13.24 14.93
CA GLY A 139 0.16 14.62 15.23
C GLY A 139 -0.72 15.26 14.16
N THR A 140 -0.84 14.68 12.97
CA THR A 140 -1.62 15.28 11.85
C THR A 140 -3.07 15.55 12.23
N THR A 141 -3.73 14.64 12.94
CA THR A 141 -5.13 14.82 13.36
C THR A 141 -5.30 16.01 14.28
N GLU A 142 -4.40 16.20 15.25
CA GLU A 142 -4.49 17.26 16.25
C GLU A 142 -3.90 18.58 15.76
N GLU A 143 -2.76 18.54 15.06
CA GLU A 143 -2.01 19.75 14.66
C GLU A 143 -2.51 20.36 13.35
N LEU A 144 -3.08 19.54 12.44
CA LEU A 144 -3.53 19.98 11.12
C LEU A 144 -5.06 19.95 10.98
N LEU A 145 -5.69 18.77 11.14
CA LEU A 145 -7.11 18.61 10.87
C LEU A 145 -7.97 19.41 11.83
N LYS A 146 -7.71 19.27 13.13
CA LYS A 146 -8.51 19.96 14.16
C LYS A 146 -8.59 21.46 13.93
N PRO A 147 -7.47 22.21 13.77
CA PRO A 147 -7.53 23.65 13.53
C PRO A 147 -8.30 24.05 12.25
N ILE A 148 -8.15 23.25 11.17
CA ILE A 148 -8.86 23.52 9.90
C ILE A 148 -10.37 23.34 10.08
N LEU A 149 -10.80 22.25 10.69
CA LEU A 149 -12.20 21.94 10.92
C LEU A 149 -12.86 22.98 11.84
N GLU A 150 -12.19 23.35 12.93
CA GLU A 150 -12.69 24.37 13.87
C GLU A 150 -12.79 25.75 13.21
N ALA A 151 -11.74 26.18 12.51
CA ALA A 151 -11.71 27.51 11.86
C ALA A 151 -12.73 27.63 10.73
N GLY A 152 -12.93 26.58 9.93
CA GLY A 152 -13.84 26.61 8.77
C GLY A 152 -15.30 26.42 9.14
N SER A 153 -15.60 25.65 10.21
CA SER A 153 -16.98 25.38 10.64
C SER A 153 -17.47 26.30 11.75
N GLY A 154 -16.56 26.90 12.54
CA GLY A 154 -16.89 27.61 13.77
C GLY A 154 -17.32 26.69 14.92
N LEU A 155 -17.18 25.38 14.78
CA LEU A 155 -17.50 24.36 15.78
C LEU A 155 -16.26 24.02 16.61
N VAL A 156 -16.48 23.52 17.84
CA VAL A 156 -15.40 23.13 18.76
C VAL A 156 -15.28 21.61 18.83
N CYS A 157 -14.08 21.10 18.53
CA CYS A 157 -13.79 19.67 18.62
C CYS A 157 -13.92 19.17 20.07
N GLY A 158 -14.59 18.02 20.25
CA GLY A 158 -14.89 17.45 21.56
C GLY A 158 -16.17 18.02 22.19
N GLU A 159 -16.65 19.18 21.77
CA GLU A 159 -17.92 19.78 22.25
C GLU A 159 -19.04 19.65 21.21
N ASP A 160 -18.76 20.05 19.97
CA ASP A 160 -19.73 20.11 18.89
C ASP A 160 -19.58 18.98 17.87
N PHE A 161 -18.39 18.42 17.70
CA PHE A 161 -18.11 17.28 16.83
C PHE A 161 -16.99 16.42 17.40
N TYR A 162 -16.89 15.18 16.94
CA TYR A 162 -15.81 14.27 17.34
C TYR A 162 -14.78 14.12 16.22
N LEU A 163 -13.50 14.05 16.60
CA LEU A 163 -12.40 13.88 15.66
C LEU A 163 -11.48 12.75 16.14
N GLY A 164 -11.06 11.91 15.18
CA GLY A 164 -10.13 10.81 15.47
C GLY A 164 -9.34 10.36 14.25
N PHE A 165 -8.52 9.36 14.50
CA PHE A 165 -7.71 8.66 13.52
C PHE A 165 -7.93 7.16 13.61
N SER A 166 -7.99 6.50 12.46
CA SER A 166 -8.11 5.04 12.39
C SER A 166 -7.44 4.53 11.12
N PRO A 167 -6.21 3.99 11.19
CA PRO A 167 -5.45 3.60 10.00
C PRO A 167 -6.07 2.43 9.26
N GLU A 168 -5.90 2.40 7.93
CA GLU A 168 -6.14 1.19 7.16
C GLU A 168 -4.95 0.24 7.30
N ARG A 169 -5.23 -1.04 7.59
CA ARG A 169 -4.22 -2.08 7.86
C ARG A 169 -4.29 -3.27 6.90
N VAL A 170 -5.19 -3.22 5.90
CA VAL A 170 -5.35 -4.29 4.92
C VAL A 170 -4.13 -4.35 4.00
N ASP A 171 -3.70 -5.58 3.69
CA ASP A 171 -2.66 -5.89 2.71
C ASP A 171 -3.35 -6.27 1.39
N PRO A 172 -3.29 -5.43 0.34
CA PRO A 172 -3.94 -5.71 -0.94
C PRO A 172 -3.57 -7.09 -1.49
N GLY A 173 -4.59 -7.81 -2.00
CA GLY A 173 -4.42 -9.17 -2.50
C GLY A 173 -4.28 -10.25 -1.41
N ASN A 174 -4.39 -9.91 -0.12
CA ASN A 174 -4.39 -10.91 0.95
C ASN A 174 -5.63 -11.81 0.85
N ALA A 175 -5.42 -13.14 0.82
CA ALA A 175 -6.51 -14.10 0.65
C ALA A 175 -7.37 -14.26 1.92
N VAL A 176 -6.81 -14.01 3.10
CA VAL A 176 -7.43 -14.29 4.42
C VAL A 176 -7.96 -13.02 5.07
N TYR A 177 -7.14 -11.99 5.17
CA TYR A 177 -7.47 -10.73 5.85
C TYR A 177 -7.94 -9.68 4.85
N LYS A 178 -9.17 -9.24 5.04
CA LYS A 178 -9.87 -8.20 4.26
C LYS A 178 -10.27 -7.06 5.19
N THR A 179 -10.80 -5.97 4.65
CA THR A 179 -11.28 -4.82 5.44
C THR A 179 -12.19 -5.25 6.60
N LYS A 180 -13.07 -6.23 6.38
CA LYS A 180 -14.06 -6.66 7.37
C LYS A 180 -13.48 -7.41 8.58
N ASN A 181 -12.43 -8.21 8.40
CA ASN A 181 -11.89 -9.11 9.43
C ASN A 181 -10.46 -8.76 9.88
N THR A 182 -9.93 -7.62 9.46
CA THR A 182 -8.66 -7.09 9.96
C THR A 182 -8.91 -6.26 11.21
N PRO A 183 -8.25 -6.53 12.36
CA PRO A 183 -8.39 -5.73 13.57
C PRO A 183 -8.05 -4.26 13.32
N LYS A 184 -8.87 -3.36 13.85
CA LYS A 184 -8.72 -1.92 13.64
C LYS A 184 -8.21 -1.22 14.90
N VAL A 185 -7.51 -0.10 14.73
CA VAL A 185 -7.07 0.77 15.82
C VAL A 185 -7.81 2.10 15.70
N VAL A 186 -8.27 2.65 16.81
CA VAL A 186 -8.96 3.94 16.86
C VAL A 186 -8.32 4.81 17.95
N GLY A 187 -7.86 6.00 17.55
CA GLY A 187 -7.50 7.08 18.45
C GLY A 187 -8.46 8.26 18.27
N GLY A 188 -8.93 8.85 19.36
CA GLY A 188 -9.84 9.99 19.31
C GLY A 188 -9.37 11.15 20.19
N ILE A 189 -9.81 12.35 19.89
CA ILE A 189 -9.57 13.53 20.75
C ILE A 189 -10.58 13.50 21.90
N GLY A 190 -10.14 12.93 23.02
CA GLY A 190 -10.95 12.68 24.22
C GLY A 190 -11.64 11.32 24.21
N GLU A 191 -11.98 10.82 25.40
CA GLU A 191 -12.56 9.48 25.60
C GLU A 191 -13.89 9.27 24.86
N ASP A 192 -14.75 10.29 24.83
CA ASP A 192 -16.04 10.19 24.15
C ASP A 192 -15.87 10.01 22.63
N ALA A 193 -14.87 10.66 22.02
CA ALA A 193 -14.54 10.47 20.60
C ALA A 193 -14.06 9.04 20.31
N VAL A 194 -13.16 8.50 21.13
CA VAL A 194 -12.69 7.12 21.01
C VAL A 194 -13.86 6.13 21.06
N GLU A 195 -14.76 6.30 22.03
CA GLU A 195 -15.87 5.38 22.23
C GLU A 195 -16.87 5.39 21.05
N VAL A 196 -17.29 6.56 20.55
CA VAL A 196 -18.28 6.63 19.48
C VAL A 196 -17.68 6.20 18.14
N ILE A 197 -16.41 6.54 17.88
CA ILE A 197 -15.72 6.14 16.64
C ILE A 197 -15.48 4.63 16.67
N ALA A 198 -14.99 4.08 17.78
CA ALA A 198 -14.80 2.63 17.94
C ALA A 198 -16.13 1.87 17.76
N ALA A 199 -17.20 2.33 18.40
CA ALA A 199 -18.52 1.72 18.25
C ALA A 199 -19.02 1.72 16.79
N MET A 200 -18.69 2.76 16.00
CA MET A 200 -19.01 2.79 14.57
C MET A 200 -18.26 1.70 13.79
N TYR A 201 -16.98 1.48 14.05
CA TYR A 201 -16.21 0.42 13.41
C TYR A 201 -16.66 -0.98 13.88
N GLU A 202 -16.88 -1.17 15.17
CA GLU A 202 -17.41 -2.43 15.73
C GLU A 202 -18.78 -2.83 15.14
N ALA A 203 -19.58 -1.85 14.70
CA ALA A 203 -20.85 -2.11 14.04
C ALA A 203 -20.70 -2.50 12.57
N VAL A 204 -19.52 -2.34 11.97
CA VAL A 204 -19.20 -2.63 10.56
C VAL A 204 -18.32 -3.87 10.42
N LEU A 205 -17.33 -4.03 11.31
CA LEU A 205 -16.27 -5.03 11.20
C LEU A 205 -16.61 -6.29 12.01
N ASP A 206 -16.07 -7.42 11.58
CA ASP A 206 -16.13 -8.71 12.29
C ASP A 206 -14.83 -8.95 13.10
N SER A 207 -14.10 -7.91 13.45
CA SER A 207 -12.81 -7.96 14.15
C SER A 207 -12.77 -6.99 15.33
N ASP A 208 -11.81 -7.20 16.23
CA ASP A 208 -11.62 -6.34 17.38
C ASP A 208 -11.20 -4.92 16.96
N VAL A 209 -11.65 -3.93 17.73
CA VAL A 209 -11.25 -2.54 17.62
C VAL A 209 -10.45 -2.13 18.85
N PHE A 210 -9.15 -1.92 18.67
CA PHE A 210 -8.27 -1.43 19.73
C PHE A 210 -8.44 0.08 19.93
N ARG A 211 -8.67 0.48 21.17
CA ARG A 211 -8.83 1.90 21.55
C ARG A 211 -7.49 2.45 22.01
N ALA A 212 -6.87 3.28 21.18
CA ALA A 212 -5.65 4.00 21.53
C ALA A 212 -5.97 5.23 22.40
N SER A 213 -5.03 5.65 23.23
CA SER A 213 -5.20 6.77 24.15
C SER A 213 -5.28 8.14 23.47
N SER A 214 -4.82 8.25 22.23
CA SER A 214 -4.89 9.49 21.42
C SER A 214 -4.79 9.18 19.92
N PRO A 215 -5.15 10.12 19.03
CA PRO A 215 -4.89 9.99 17.60
C PRO A 215 -3.40 9.79 17.30
N ALA A 216 -2.50 10.51 17.95
CA ALA A 216 -1.06 10.42 17.76
C ALA A 216 -0.51 9.01 18.02
N VAL A 217 -1.07 8.27 18.99
CA VAL A 217 -0.70 6.88 19.26
C VAL A 217 -1.13 5.97 18.11
N ALA A 218 -2.32 6.14 17.57
CA ALA A 218 -2.82 5.35 16.45
C ALA A 218 -2.09 5.68 15.13
N GLU A 219 -1.72 6.95 14.92
CA GLU A 219 -0.88 7.40 13.80
C GLU A 219 0.53 6.78 13.90
N MET A 220 1.15 6.81 15.08
CA MET A 220 2.47 6.22 15.31
C MET A 220 2.45 4.70 15.15
N GLU A 221 1.39 4.02 15.60
CA GLU A 221 1.24 2.57 15.45
C GLU A 221 1.32 2.15 13.98
N LYS A 222 0.57 2.82 13.12
CA LYS A 222 0.58 2.53 11.67
C LYS A 222 1.96 2.71 11.05
N ILE A 223 2.62 3.80 11.36
CA ILE A 223 3.97 4.08 10.86
C ILE A 223 4.98 3.05 11.42
N LEU A 224 4.85 2.66 12.69
CA LEU A 224 5.71 1.65 13.30
C LEU A 224 5.58 0.28 12.59
N GLU A 225 4.37 -0.17 12.26
CA GLU A 225 4.15 -1.44 11.53
C GLU A 225 4.91 -1.45 10.19
N ASN A 226 4.78 -0.39 9.41
CA ASN A 226 5.42 -0.32 8.09
C ASN A 226 6.93 -0.06 8.20
N THR A 227 7.38 0.73 9.18
CA THR A 227 8.81 0.93 9.47
C THR A 227 9.47 -0.37 9.92
N TYR A 228 8.81 -1.17 10.77
CA TYR A 228 9.30 -2.49 11.15
C TYR A 228 9.54 -3.39 9.93
N ARG A 229 8.61 -3.42 9.00
CA ARG A 229 8.76 -4.19 7.75
C ARG A 229 9.92 -3.64 6.91
N ASN A 230 10.00 -2.33 6.72
CA ASN A 230 11.06 -1.67 5.95
C ASN A 230 12.46 -1.99 6.49
N ILE A 231 12.66 -1.85 7.82
CA ILE A 231 13.96 -2.11 8.45
C ILE A 231 14.35 -3.58 8.34
N ASN A 232 13.42 -4.50 8.56
CA ASN A 232 13.74 -5.93 8.48
C ASN A 232 13.99 -6.41 7.04
N ILE A 233 13.33 -5.82 6.05
CA ILE A 233 13.65 -6.10 4.63
C ILE A 233 15.00 -5.46 4.28
N GLY A 234 15.31 -4.27 4.78
CA GLY A 234 16.64 -3.65 4.63
C GLY A 234 17.73 -4.54 5.20
N LEU A 235 17.53 -5.10 6.39
CA LEU A 235 18.45 -6.09 6.99
C LEU A 235 18.57 -7.34 6.09
N ALA A 236 17.46 -7.89 5.57
CA ALA A 236 17.49 -9.04 4.68
C ALA A 236 18.29 -8.75 3.39
N ASN A 237 18.10 -7.57 2.80
CA ASN A 237 18.85 -7.12 1.61
C ASN A 237 20.34 -6.94 1.90
N GLU A 238 20.69 -6.31 3.01
CA GLU A 238 22.10 -6.14 3.42
C GLU A 238 22.77 -7.49 3.65
N MET A 239 22.09 -8.41 4.34
CA MET A 239 22.61 -9.75 4.59
C MET A 239 22.74 -10.58 3.32
N ALA A 240 21.83 -10.45 2.35
CA ALA A 240 21.94 -11.09 1.06
C ALA A 240 23.18 -10.61 0.29
N ILE A 241 23.44 -9.29 0.30
CA ILE A 241 24.65 -8.71 -0.29
C ILE A 241 25.93 -9.23 0.40
N LEU A 242 25.91 -9.34 1.73
CA LEU A 242 27.04 -9.87 2.49
C LEU A 242 27.27 -11.35 2.19
N CYS A 243 26.22 -12.16 2.18
CA CYS A 243 26.27 -13.58 1.89
C CYS A 243 26.81 -13.86 0.49
N ASP A 244 26.37 -13.07 -0.53
CA ASP A 244 26.93 -13.14 -1.88
C ASP A 244 28.45 -12.95 -1.90
N LYS A 245 28.96 -11.95 -1.17
CA LYS A 245 30.41 -11.71 -1.05
C LYS A 245 31.16 -12.82 -0.32
N MET A 246 30.49 -13.53 0.56
CA MET A 246 31.04 -14.66 1.33
C MET A 246 30.89 -16.01 0.63
N GLY A 247 30.14 -16.07 -0.48
CA GLY A 247 29.79 -17.32 -1.16
C GLY A 247 28.84 -18.20 -0.36
N ILE A 248 27.94 -17.60 0.40
CA ILE A 248 26.91 -18.25 1.23
C ILE A 248 25.54 -18.01 0.59
N ASP A 249 24.70 -19.03 0.52
CA ASP A 249 23.31 -18.88 0.10
C ASP A 249 22.47 -18.27 1.23
N TYR A 250 22.01 -17.04 1.04
CA TYR A 250 21.18 -16.34 2.04
C TYR A 250 19.81 -17.01 2.25
N TRP A 251 19.22 -17.60 1.21
CA TRP A 251 17.91 -18.25 1.33
C TRP A 251 17.98 -19.48 2.23
N GLU A 252 19.07 -20.27 2.10
CA GLU A 252 19.32 -21.39 3.01
C GLU A 252 19.53 -20.91 4.46
N VAL A 253 20.24 -19.76 4.65
CA VAL A 253 20.43 -19.16 5.98
C VAL A 253 19.09 -18.76 6.60
N VAL A 254 18.19 -18.14 5.84
CA VAL A 254 16.85 -17.75 6.35
C VAL A 254 16.00 -18.98 6.66
N ASP A 255 16.01 -19.98 5.79
CA ASP A 255 15.27 -21.23 6.02
C ASP A 255 15.77 -21.94 7.29
N ALA A 256 17.08 -22.02 7.49
CA ALA A 256 17.68 -22.57 8.70
C ALA A 256 17.29 -21.75 9.96
N ALA A 257 17.37 -20.40 9.89
CA ALA A 257 17.00 -19.55 11.01
C ALA A 257 15.51 -19.66 11.34
N SER A 258 14.65 -19.87 10.34
CA SER A 258 13.19 -20.02 10.49
C SER A 258 12.77 -21.31 11.22
N THR A 259 13.67 -22.28 11.38
CA THR A 259 13.41 -23.47 12.20
C THR A 259 13.29 -23.14 13.69
N LYS A 260 13.79 -21.97 14.11
CA LYS A 260 13.66 -21.51 15.49
C LYS A 260 12.24 -21.00 15.75
N PRO A 261 11.49 -21.56 16.71
CA PRO A 261 10.05 -21.23 16.89
C PRO A 261 9.78 -19.87 17.56
N TYR A 262 10.81 -19.13 17.96
CA TYR A 262 10.69 -17.83 18.63
C TYR A 262 11.88 -16.92 18.35
N GLY A 263 11.68 -15.62 18.44
CA GLY A 263 12.73 -14.60 18.35
C GLY A 263 13.35 -14.42 16.94
N PHE A 264 12.73 -15.02 15.92
CA PHE A 264 13.05 -14.81 14.51
C PHE A 264 11.77 -14.77 13.69
N GLN A 265 11.62 -13.75 12.88
CA GLN A 265 10.59 -13.65 11.84
C GLN A 265 11.31 -13.50 10.49
N PRO A 266 11.06 -14.39 9.52
CA PRO A 266 11.74 -14.32 8.24
C PRO A 266 11.30 -13.11 7.43
N PHE A 267 12.30 -12.41 6.86
CA PHE A 267 12.15 -11.43 5.80
C PHE A 267 13.08 -11.80 4.66
N TYR A 268 12.64 -11.55 3.45
CA TYR A 268 13.30 -12.02 2.26
C TYR A 268 13.85 -10.85 1.44
N PRO A 269 15.01 -11.02 0.78
CA PRO A 269 15.60 -10.01 -0.08
C PRO A 269 14.83 -9.88 -1.38
N GLY A 270 15.18 -8.89 -2.16
CA GLY A 270 14.63 -8.68 -3.49
C GLY A 270 15.26 -7.47 -4.18
N PRO A 271 14.76 -7.13 -5.37
CA PRO A 271 15.30 -6.02 -6.16
C PRO A 271 14.93 -4.64 -5.60
N GLY A 272 14.39 -4.55 -4.40
CA GLY A 272 13.94 -3.33 -3.73
C GLY A 272 12.59 -3.51 -3.08
N LEU A 273 12.05 -2.40 -2.57
CA LEU A 273 10.71 -2.31 -2.00
C LEU A 273 9.75 -1.65 -2.98
N GLY A 274 8.53 -2.16 -3.03
CA GLY A 274 7.46 -1.58 -3.81
C GLY A 274 6.14 -1.45 -3.04
N GLY A 275 5.14 -0.90 -3.69
CA GLY A 275 3.85 -0.58 -3.10
C GLY A 275 3.83 0.76 -2.38
N HIS A 276 2.62 1.19 -1.98
CA HIS A 276 2.38 2.55 -1.49
C HIS A 276 2.79 2.81 -0.03
N CYS A 277 3.02 1.76 0.78
CA CYS A 277 3.15 1.94 2.22
C CYS A 277 4.59 1.76 2.71
N ILE A 278 5.18 0.57 2.47
CA ILE A 278 6.47 0.20 3.07
C ILE A 278 7.62 1.11 2.63
N PRO A 279 7.73 1.52 1.35
CA PRO A 279 8.78 2.46 0.94
C PRO A 279 8.52 3.91 1.39
N LEU A 280 7.26 4.33 1.60
CA LEU A 280 6.90 5.74 1.82
C LEU A 280 6.74 6.11 3.30
N ASP A 281 6.06 5.29 4.09
CA ASP A 281 5.69 5.62 5.47
C ASP A 281 6.88 5.91 6.39
N PRO A 282 8.04 5.25 6.29
CA PRO A 282 9.21 5.59 7.10
C PRO A 282 9.74 7.01 6.86
N TYR A 283 9.55 7.57 5.64
CA TYR A 283 9.91 8.96 5.36
C TYR A 283 9.07 9.95 6.16
N TYR A 284 7.76 9.65 6.38
CA TYR A 284 6.91 10.48 7.25
C TYR A 284 7.49 10.61 8.66
N LEU A 285 7.94 9.49 9.22
CA LEU A 285 8.50 9.47 10.57
C LEU A 285 9.87 10.15 10.63
N SER A 286 10.73 9.91 9.64
CA SER A 286 12.03 10.57 9.55
C SER A 286 11.89 12.09 9.38
N TRP A 287 10.90 12.54 8.59
CA TRP A 287 10.59 13.94 8.43
C TRP A 287 10.09 14.57 9.74
N LYS A 288 9.09 13.94 10.41
CA LYS A 288 8.49 14.45 11.66
C LYS A 288 9.50 14.47 12.81
N ALA A 289 10.39 13.49 12.89
CA ALA A 289 11.40 13.38 13.95
C ALA A 289 12.34 14.61 14.01
N ARG A 290 12.55 15.30 12.89
CA ARG A 290 13.39 16.51 12.83
C ARG A 290 12.83 17.66 13.66
N GLU A 291 11.51 17.76 13.82
CA GLU A 291 10.88 18.76 14.69
C GLU A 291 11.29 18.60 16.15
N PHE A 292 11.63 17.36 16.54
CA PHE A 292 12.09 17.00 17.89
C PHE A 292 13.61 16.94 18.01
N GLY A 293 14.35 17.40 16.98
CA GLY A 293 15.80 17.34 16.94
C GLY A 293 16.35 15.90 16.91
N PHE A 294 15.54 14.93 16.47
CA PHE A 294 15.90 13.51 16.45
C PHE A 294 16.23 13.03 15.04
N HIS A 295 17.29 12.24 14.91
CA HIS A 295 17.73 11.61 13.68
C HIS A 295 17.47 10.11 13.72
N THR A 296 16.67 9.63 12.77
CA THR A 296 16.19 8.24 12.71
C THR A 296 17.19 7.35 11.95
N SER A 297 18.37 7.12 12.52
CA SER A 297 19.52 6.47 11.84
C SER A 297 19.18 5.09 11.26
N MET A 298 18.44 4.24 11.99
CA MET A 298 18.06 2.91 11.50
C MET A 298 17.09 2.98 10.32
N ILE A 299 16.15 3.90 10.37
CA ILE A 299 15.17 4.10 9.30
C ILE A 299 15.89 4.58 8.04
N GLU A 300 16.69 5.64 8.15
CA GLU A 300 17.39 6.22 7.01
C GLU A 300 18.41 5.24 6.40
N SER A 301 19.11 4.45 7.23
CA SER A 301 20.00 3.41 6.73
C SER A 301 19.27 2.30 5.99
N SER A 302 18.12 1.84 6.51
CA SER A 302 17.34 0.80 5.84
C SER A 302 16.72 1.27 4.53
N MET A 303 16.22 2.51 4.49
CA MET A 303 15.73 3.11 3.25
C MET A 303 16.83 3.17 2.19
N MET A 304 18.02 3.68 2.54
CA MET A 304 19.14 3.74 1.63
C MET A 304 19.58 2.37 1.09
N ILE A 305 19.53 1.32 1.93
CA ILE A 305 19.85 -0.05 1.49
C ILE A 305 18.79 -0.54 0.50
N ASN A 306 17.50 -0.38 0.83
CA ASN A 306 16.40 -0.83 0.00
C ASN A 306 16.35 -0.11 -1.36
N ASP A 307 16.58 1.20 -1.37
CA ASP A 307 16.56 2.04 -2.57
C ASP A 307 17.72 1.72 -3.54
N ARG A 308 18.82 1.15 -3.04
CA ARG A 308 19.98 0.74 -3.86
C ARG A 308 19.87 -0.68 -4.42
N MET A 309 18.88 -1.45 -4.02
CA MET A 309 18.75 -2.84 -4.48
C MET A 309 18.52 -2.99 -5.98
N PRO A 310 17.75 -2.12 -6.68
CA PRO A 310 17.62 -2.22 -8.14
C PRO A 310 18.98 -2.12 -8.84
N GLU A 311 19.81 -1.12 -8.43
CA GLU A 311 21.16 -0.94 -8.96
C GLU A 311 22.07 -2.14 -8.66
N TYR A 312 22.04 -2.65 -7.43
CA TYR A 312 22.80 -3.84 -7.05
C TYR A 312 22.42 -5.06 -7.88
N CYS A 313 21.12 -5.28 -8.12
CA CYS A 313 20.63 -6.41 -8.92
C CYS A 313 21.10 -6.29 -10.39
N VAL A 314 21.07 -5.09 -10.97
CA VAL A 314 21.57 -4.87 -12.34
C VAL A 314 23.08 -5.04 -12.43
N ASP A 315 23.83 -4.56 -11.45
CA ASP A 315 25.28 -4.79 -11.38
C ASP A 315 25.62 -6.28 -11.30
N ARG A 316 24.84 -7.04 -10.52
CA ARG A 316 25.01 -8.48 -10.42
C ARG A 316 24.64 -9.17 -11.73
N ALA A 317 23.54 -8.81 -12.38
CA ALA A 317 23.15 -9.30 -13.70
C ALA A 317 24.25 -9.06 -14.74
N SER A 318 24.88 -7.88 -14.74
CA SER A 318 26.01 -7.55 -15.62
C SER A 318 27.23 -8.46 -15.38
N LYS A 319 27.57 -8.73 -14.12
CA LYS A 319 28.66 -9.64 -13.74
C LYS A 319 28.36 -11.09 -14.18
N LEU A 320 27.11 -11.54 -14.02
CA LEU A 320 26.68 -12.87 -14.43
C LEU A 320 26.75 -13.04 -15.96
N LEU A 321 26.24 -12.08 -16.73
CA LEU A 321 26.37 -12.07 -18.18
C LEU A 321 27.82 -12.16 -18.64
N ASN A 322 28.69 -11.38 -18.00
CA ASN A 322 30.13 -11.39 -18.31
C ASN A 322 30.77 -12.75 -17.98
N ALA A 323 30.55 -13.26 -16.79
CA ALA A 323 31.19 -14.49 -16.32
C ALA A 323 30.66 -15.75 -17.03
N ARG A 324 29.35 -15.85 -17.24
CA ARG A 324 28.69 -17.07 -17.76
C ARG A 324 28.57 -17.06 -19.29
N SER A 325 28.23 -15.90 -19.86
CA SER A 325 27.92 -15.76 -21.29
C SER A 325 29.02 -15.01 -22.08
N ARG A 326 30.03 -14.46 -21.41
CA ARG A 326 31.08 -13.61 -22.01
C ARG A 326 30.50 -12.41 -22.77
N LYS A 327 29.39 -11.88 -22.30
CA LYS A 327 28.68 -10.74 -22.88
C LYS A 327 28.72 -9.55 -21.92
N ALA A 328 28.77 -8.35 -22.50
CA ALA A 328 28.51 -7.12 -21.75
C ALA A 328 27.00 -6.93 -21.61
N LEU A 329 26.58 -6.19 -20.60
CA LEU A 329 25.16 -5.81 -20.45
C LEU A 329 24.68 -4.98 -21.65
N ASN A 330 25.52 -4.05 -22.11
CA ASN A 330 25.26 -3.26 -23.31
C ASN A 330 25.14 -4.19 -24.55
N GLY A 331 23.99 -4.10 -25.24
CA GLY A 331 23.63 -4.94 -26.38
C GLY A 331 23.15 -6.35 -26.02
N SER A 332 23.01 -6.70 -24.75
CA SER A 332 22.38 -7.95 -24.33
C SER A 332 20.86 -7.84 -24.33
N LYS A 333 20.18 -8.94 -24.68
CA LYS A 333 18.72 -9.05 -24.59
C LYS A 333 18.32 -9.59 -23.23
N VAL A 334 17.53 -8.82 -22.50
CA VAL A 334 17.08 -9.17 -21.16
C VAL A 334 15.56 -9.26 -21.11
N LEU A 335 15.05 -10.38 -20.60
CA LEU A 335 13.62 -10.54 -20.29
C LEU A 335 13.41 -10.38 -18.79
N VAL A 336 12.67 -9.35 -18.39
CA VAL A 336 12.25 -9.17 -16.99
C VAL A 336 10.89 -9.86 -16.79
N VAL A 337 10.81 -10.79 -15.83
CA VAL A 337 9.59 -11.54 -15.50
C VAL A 337 9.01 -11.02 -14.19
N GLY A 338 7.85 -10.37 -14.30
CA GLY A 338 7.13 -9.74 -13.19
C GLY A 338 7.47 -8.27 -12.99
N VAL A 339 6.53 -7.37 -13.33
CA VAL A 339 6.64 -5.92 -13.08
C VAL A 339 5.72 -5.44 -11.96
N ALA A 340 4.82 -6.30 -11.45
CA ALA A 340 4.08 -6.03 -10.24
C ALA A 340 5.02 -5.89 -9.04
N TYR A 341 4.69 -5.02 -8.09
CA TYR A 341 5.52 -4.89 -6.88
C TYR A 341 5.41 -6.11 -5.94
N LYS A 342 4.40 -6.92 -6.08
CA LYS A 342 4.13 -8.13 -5.30
C LYS A 342 3.60 -9.24 -6.22
N ALA A 343 3.84 -10.49 -5.87
CA ALA A 343 3.32 -11.63 -6.62
C ALA A 343 1.79 -11.67 -6.63
N ASP A 344 1.22 -12.12 -7.76
CA ASP A 344 -0.21 -12.43 -7.94
C ASP A 344 -1.16 -11.22 -7.79
N ILE A 345 -0.68 -10.00 -8.09
CA ILE A 345 -1.48 -8.79 -8.15
C ILE A 345 -1.24 -8.01 -9.46
N ASP A 346 -2.14 -7.10 -9.78
CA ASP A 346 -2.13 -6.23 -10.96
C ASP A 346 -1.65 -4.79 -10.66
N ASP A 347 -0.85 -4.60 -9.60
CA ASP A 347 -0.38 -3.29 -9.16
C ASP A 347 1.13 -3.14 -9.36
N TYR A 348 1.51 -2.15 -10.17
CA TYR A 348 2.91 -1.83 -10.49
C TYR A 348 3.42 -0.53 -9.83
N ARG A 349 2.58 0.11 -9.01
CA ARG A 349 2.97 1.40 -8.38
C ARG A 349 4.17 1.21 -7.47
N GLU A 350 5.15 2.12 -7.62
CA GLU A 350 6.42 2.06 -6.88
C GLU A 350 7.10 0.68 -6.98
N SER A 351 6.95 -0.01 -8.11
CA SER A 351 7.58 -1.32 -8.28
C SER A 351 9.07 -1.20 -8.58
N PRO A 352 9.95 -1.82 -7.78
CA PRO A 352 11.39 -1.82 -8.03
C PRO A 352 11.78 -2.54 -9.33
N ALA A 353 10.89 -3.36 -9.90
CA ALA A 353 11.10 -3.97 -11.22
C ALA A 353 11.16 -2.91 -12.33
N ILE A 354 10.40 -1.81 -12.19
CA ILE A 354 10.44 -0.69 -13.15
C ILE A 354 11.78 0.02 -13.08
N ASP A 355 12.32 0.25 -11.87
CA ASP A 355 13.65 0.83 -11.69
C ASP A 355 14.74 -0.09 -12.28
N VAL A 356 14.62 -1.41 -12.06
CA VAL A 356 15.52 -2.40 -12.69
C VAL A 356 15.48 -2.28 -14.22
N ILE A 357 14.29 -2.19 -14.83
CA ILE A 357 14.14 -2.04 -16.29
C ILE A 357 14.78 -0.73 -16.75
N ASP A 358 14.52 0.38 -16.07
CA ASP A 358 15.11 1.68 -16.41
C ASP A 358 16.66 1.66 -16.33
N ILE A 359 17.22 1.01 -15.29
CA ILE A 359 18.66 0.91 -15.14
C ILE A 359 19.26 0.00 -16.23
N LEU A 360 18.61 -1.12 -16.56
CA LEU A 360 19.02 -2.00 -17.65
C LEU A 360 19.03 -1.25 -19.02
N ASP A 361 17.95 -0.54 -19.35
CA ASP A 361 17.83 0.28 -20.57
C ASP A 361 18.92 1.36 -20.61
N ASN A 362 19.14 2.08 -19.51
CA ASN A 362 20.17 3.12 -19.42
C ASN A 362 21.62 2.57 -19.56
N ASN A 363 21.83 1.29 -19.27
CA ASN A 363 23.10 0.59 -19.49
C ASN A 363 23.20 -0.05 -20.87
N GLY A 364 22.20 0.19 -21.76
CA GLY A 364 22.23 -0.22 -23.17
C GLY A 364 21.79 -1.66 -23.42
N ALA A 365 21.07 -2.29 -22.49
CA ALA A 365 20.43 -3.57 -22.73
C ALA A 365 19.15 -3.38 -23.58
N GLU A 366 18.80 -4.41 -24.37
CA GLU A 366 17.50 -4.51 -25.04
C GLU A 366 16.54 -5.23 -24.09
N VAL A 367 15.59 -4.49 -23.47
CA VAL A 367 14.76 -5.02 -22.39
C VAL A 367 13.31 -5.18 -22.83
N ASP A 368 12.82 -6.40 -22.75
CA ASP A 368 11.41 -6.73 -22.78
C ASP A 368 10.93 -7.19 -21.40
N TYR A 369 9.64 -7.09 -21.10
CA TYR A 369 9.08 -7.67 -19.90
C TYR A 369 7.87 -8.56 -20.18
N TYR A 370 7.62 -9.47 -19.27
CA TYR A 370 6.41 -10.26 -19.17
C TYR A 370 5.84 -10.21 -17.76
N ASP A 371 4.56 -9.92 -17.68
CA ASP A 371 3.80 -10.01 -16.42
C ASP A 371 2.40 -10.52 -16.76
N PRO A 372 1.91 -11.58 -16.09
CA PRO A 372 0.61 -12.16 -16.39
C PRO A 372 -0.58 -11.26 -16.06
N TYR A 373 -0.37 -10.23 -15.22
CA TYR A 373 -1.42 -9.33 -14.74
C TYR A 373 -1.28 -7.91 -15.29
N ILE A 374 -0.09 -7.52 -15.79
CA ILE A 374 0.23 -6.15 -16.24
C ILE A 374 0.71 -6.19 -17.68
N SER A 375 -0.22 -6.01 -18.61
CA SER A 375 0.08 -5.99 -20.05
C SER A 375 0.77 -4.71 -20.51
N GLU A 376 0.56 -3.60 -19.79
CA GLU A 376 1.23 -2.32 -20.03
C GLU A 376 1.34 -1.52 -18.73
N TYR A 377 2.37 -0.70 -18.63
CA TYR A 377 2.53 0.26 -17.55
C TYR A 377 2.99 1.62 -18.05
N LYS A 378 2.69 2.67 -17.28
CA LYS A 378 3.13 4.04 -17.55
C LYS A 378 4.33 4.39 -16.66
N ASN A 379 5.39 4.89 -17.27
CA ASN A 379 6.56 5.39 -16.55
C ASN A 379 7.06 6.68 -17.20
N LYS A 380 7.21 7.76 -16.41
CA LYS A 380 7.73 9.07 -16.86
C LYS A 380 7.04 9.65 -18.11
N GLY A 381 5.78 9.31 -18.32
CA GLY A 381 4.97 9.76 -19.46
C GLY A 381 4.92 8.79 -20.63
N ASP A 382 5.77 7.78 -20.65
CA ASP A 382 5.78 6.76 -21.69
C ASP A 382 4.97 5.52 -21.26
N VAL A 383 4.38 4.84 -22.26
CA VAL A 383 3.69 3.56 -22.06
C VAL A 383 4.60 2.44 -22.56
N LYS A 384 5.03 1.57 -21.64
CA LYS A 384 5.73 0.32 -22.01
C LYS A 384 4.72 -0.83 -22.06
N LYS A 385 4.82 -1.65 -23.13
CA LYS A 385 3.97 -2.83 -23.34
C LYS A 385 4.77 -4.09 -23.11
N GLY A 386 4.23 -5.01 -22.32
CA GLY A 386 4.79 -6.32 -22.09
C GLY A 386 4.49 -7.32 -23.22
N LEU A 387 5.19 -8.43 -23.16
CA LEU A 387 4.88 -9.59 -23.98
C LEU A 387 3.52 -10.16 -23.55
N ARG A 388 2.75 -10.64 -24.51
CA ARG A 388 1.42 -11.24 -24.22
C ARG A 388 1.55 -12.60 -23.54
N ASP A 389 2.60 -13.34 -23.93
CA ASP A 389 2.88 -14.68 -23.42
C ASP A 389 4.36 -14.99 -23.63
N ILE A 390 4.88 -15.95 -22.88
CA ILE A 390 6.23 -16.47 -23.00
C ILE A 390 6.20 -18.00 -23.17
N ASP A 391 6.88 -18.46 -24.20
CA ASP A 391 7.10 -19.87 -24.48
C ASP A 391 8.59 -20.20 -24.57
N ALA A 392 8.92 -21.46 -24.79
CA ALA A 392 10.29 -21.94 -24.88
C ALA A 392 11.11 -21.23 -25.98
N ASP A 393 10.48 -20.90 -27.10
CA ASP A 393 11.18 -20.25 -28.22
C ASP A 393 11.35 -18.74 -27.98
N THR A 394 10.45 -18.14 -27.22
CA THR A 394 10.57 -16.75 -26.76
C THR A 394 11.72 -16.62 -25.76
N VAL A 395 11.74 -17.45 -24.72
CA VAL A 395 12.77 -17.42 -23.66
C VAL A 395 14.18 -17.61 -24.20
N LYS A 396 14.36 -18.50 -25.20
CA LYS A 396 15.67 -18.76 -25.85
C LYS A 396 16.27 -17.54 -26.56
N LYS A 397 15.47 -16.53 -26.88
CA LYS A 397 15.94 -15.32 -27.59
C LYS A 397 16.72 -14.37 -26.68
N TYR A 398 16.60 -14.54 -25.37
CA TYR A 398 17.22 -13.66 -24.37
C TYR A 398 18.53 -14.24 -23.86
N ASP A 399 19.45 -13.32 -23.62
CA ASP A 399 20.73 -13.65 -23.00
C ASP A 399 20.63 -13.85 -21.51
N LEU A 400 19.64 -13.17 -20.89
CA LEU A 400 19.32 -13.23 -19.48
C LEU A 400 17.80 -13.15 -19.28
N VAL A 401 17.26 -13.99 -18.42
CA VAL A 401 15.93 -13.87 -17.83
C VAL A 401 16.10 -13.41 -16.38
N MET A 402 15.49 -12.31 -16.00
CA MET A 402 15.55 -11.76 -14.65
C MET A 402 14.18 -11.82 -14.00
N ILE A 403 14.04 -12.56 -12.89
CA ILE A 403 12.77 -12.70 -12.17
C ILE A 403 12.70 -11.67 -11.06
N THR A 404 11.73 -10.75 -11.15
CA THR A 404 11.55 -9.61 -10.22
C THR A 404 10.27 -9.70 -9.40
N ALA A 405 9.26 -10.45 -9.87
CA ALA A 405 8.10 -10.85 -9.07
C ALA A 405 7.76 -12.33 -9.32
N ALA A 406 7.49 -13.08 -8.24
CA ALA A 406 7.29 -14.52 -8.28
C ALA A 406 5.80 -14.90 -8.43
N HIS A 407 5.21 -14.65 -9.60
CA HIS A 407 3.81 -15.00 -9.87
C HIS A 407 3.62 -16.52 -10.00
N LYS A 408 2.62 -17.07 -9.30
CA LYS A 408 2.35 -18.52 -9.28
C LYS A 408 1.93 -19.11 -10.62
N VAL A 409 1.35 -18.29 -11.50
CA VAL A 409 0.86 -18.73 -12.82
C VAL A 409 1.97 -18.85 -13.85
N VAL A 410 3.19 -18.39 -13.56
CA VAL A 410 4.35 -18.46 -14.45
C VAL A 410 4.93 -19.88 -14.44
N ASP A 411 5.17 -20.46 -15.63
CA ASP A 411 5.83 -21.75 -15.76
C ASP A 411 7.36 -21.61 -15.62
N TYR A 412 7.81 -21.66 -14.37
CA TYR A 412 9.25 -21.61 -14.05
C TYR A 412 10.02 -22.84 -14.54
N GLY A 413 9.36 -24.00 -14.70
CA GLY A 413 9.99 -25.20 -15.26
C GLY A 413 10.33 -25.01 -16.75
N MET A 414 9.47 -24.35 -17.50
CA MET A 414 9.73 -23.98 -18.89
C MET A 414 10.92 -23.02 -18.97
N ILE A 415 10.96 -21.99 -18.08
CA ILE A 415 12.08 -21.01 -18.04
C ILE A 415 13.38 -21.72 -17.67
N ALA A 416 13.41 -22.55 -16.61
CA ALA A 416 14.59 -23.29 -16.16
C ALA A 416 15.22 -24.14 -17.27
N LYS A 417 14.39 -24.75 -18.10
CA LYS A 417 14.81 -25.66 -19.17
C LYS A 417 15.34 -24.94 -20.41
N ASN A 418 14.85 -23.73 -20.70
CA ASN A 418 15.03 -23.08 -22.01
C ASN A 418 15.83 -21.77 -21.94
N ALA A 419 15.93 -21.10 -20.77
CA ALA A 419 16.72 -19.90 -20.63
C ALA A 419 18.23 -20.21 -20.69
N SER A 420 18.98 -19.33 -21.35
CA SER A 420 20.45 -19.41 -21.37
C SER A 420 21.04 -19.10 -20.00
N LEU A 421 20.50 -18.11 -19.32
CA LEU A 421 20.86 -17.69 -17.99
C LEU A 421 19.65 -17.11 -17.29
N VAL A 422 19.44 -17.44 -16.00
CA VAL A 422 18.39 -16.88 -15.16
C VAL A 422 19.02 -16.22 -13.95
N PHE A 423 18.61 -14.99 -13.65
CA PHE A 423 18.88 -14.35 -12.37
C PHE A 423 17.57 -14.19 -11.59
N ASP A 424 17.41 -15.00 -10.56
CA ASP A 424 16.21 -15.04 -9.74
C ASP A 424 16.39 -14.19 -8.48
N THR A 425 15.71 -13.04 -8.42
CA THR A 425 15.78 -12.14 -7.27
C THR A 425 14.72 -12.46 -6.20
N LYS A 426 13.88 -13.47 -6.41
CA LYS A 426 12.74 -13.82 -5.54
C LYS A 426 12.72 -15.28 -5.07
N ASN A 427 13.75 -16.06 -5.42
CA ASN A 427 13.79 -17.51 -5.16
C ASN A 427 12.55 -18.26 -5.69
N ALA A 428 12.00 -17.77 -6.80
CA ALA A 428 10.89 -18.41 -7.50
C ALA A 428 11.31 -19.74 -8.14
N MET A 429 12.62 -19.90 -8.38
CA MET A 429 13.24 -21.06 -9.02
C MET A 429 13.81 -22.09 -8.02
N LYS A 430 13.46 -22.02 -6.73
CA LYS A 430 14.02 -22.87 -5.68
C LYS A 430 13.96 -24.38 -6.01
N ASP A 431 12.89 -24.83 -6.67
CA ASP A 431 12.72 -26.24 -7.06
C ASP A 431 13.63 -26.63 -8.24
N TYR A 432 14.33 -25.68 -8.85
CA TYR A 432 15.25 -25.84 -9.99
C TYR A 432 16.68 -25.36 -9.67
N SER A 433 16.99 -25.12 -8.40
CA SER A 433 18.28 -24.57 -7.93
C SER A 433 19.51 -25.42 -8.30
N GLY A 434 19.30 -26.69 -8.67
CA GLY A 434 20.37 -27.56 -9.16
C GLY A 434 20.79 -27.34 -10.62
N ASN A 435 20.15 -26.41 -11.35
CA ASN A 435 20.49 -26.12 -12.74
C ASN A 435 21.62 -25.10 -12.83
N ASP A 436 22.66 -25.42 -13.61
CA ASP A 436 23.83 -24.55 -13.78
C ASP A 436 23.54 -23.16 -14.39
N ASN A 437 22.39 -22.99 -15.05
CA ASN A 437 21.98 -21.73 -15.67
C ASN A 437 21.18 -20.82 -14.74
N ILE A 438 20.95 -21.17 -13.48
CA ILE A 438 20.17 -20.39 -12.52
C ILE A 438 21.08 -19.84 -11.44
N GLU A 439 21.02 -18.52 -11.25
CA GLU A 439 21.66 -17.81 -10.15
C GLU A 439 20.58 -17.12 -9.31
N VAL A 440 20.75 -17.13 -8.00
CA VAL A 440 19.79 -16.55 -7.04
C VAL A 440 20.45 -15.34 -6.34
N LEU A 441 19.62 -14.34 -5.98
CA LEU A 441 20.06 -13.13 -5.25
C LEU A 441 20.58 -13.49 -3.87
#